data_e6a02a947a1c66d5f6a97d375f7d237b
#
_entry.id   e6a02a947a1c66d5f6a97d375f7d237b
#
_cell.length_a   1.000
_cell.length_b   1.000
_cell.length_c   1.000
_cell.angle_alpha   90.00
_cell.angle_beta   90.00
_cell.angle_gamma   90.00
#
_symmetry.space_group_name_H-M   'P 1'
#
loop_
_entity.id
_entity.type
_entity.pdbx_description
1 polymer ?
#
loop_
_entity_poly.entity_id
_entity_poly.type
_entity_poly.pdbx_seq_one_letter_code
_entity_poly.pdbx_strand_id
1 'polypeptide(L)'
;FAGCMTLLTPRILLAMERIFKASGEEVWWADKEGGVCCGRPLKLSGETDSARKMMDYNIALFRKHRITTLVTSCPICLKVFREEYHLEGIEVLHHSEYMLRLIRDGRLQLRRGAQTFTYHDPCELGRGSRIYDQPREVIEAVGVLLEPAQTREHALCCGSSVANTAISDAQQLRLARSVAKELSATGAGTIVTACPLCKTASARGAAGREV
;
A
#
# COMPACT_ATOMS: atom_id res chain seq x y z
N PHE A 1 -5.77 9.32 -3.38
CA PHE A 1 -5.42 8.64 -4.64
C PHE A 1 -5.42 7.12 -4.41
N ALA A 2 -6.40 6.40 -4.95
CA ALA A 2 -6.50 4.95 -4.80
C ALA A 2 -5.44 4.24 -5.67
N GLY A 3 -5.32 4.64 -6.90
CA GLY A 3 -4.43 4.02 -7.89
C GLY A 3 -4.98 2.73 -8.49
N CYS A 4 -4.47 2.36 -9.66
CA CYS A 4 -5.00 1.27 -10.48
C CYS A 4 -5.09 -0.08 -9.73
N MET A 5 -4.12 -0.40 -8.88
CA MET A 5 -4.15 -1.67 -8.13
C MET A 5 -5.18 -1.68 -7.00
N THR A 6 -5.44 -0.54 -6.38
CA THR A 6 -6.49 -0.42 -5.36
C THR A 6 -7.88 -0.51 -5.98
N LEU A 7 -8.07 0.01 -7.19
CA LEU A 7 -9.32 -0.15 -7.94
C LEU A 7 -9.60 -1.63 -8.27
N LEU A 8 -8.56 -2.42 -8.55
CA LEU A 8 -8.68 -3.88 -8.73
C LEU A 8 -8.90 -4.64 -7.42
N THR A 9 -8.76 -3.97 -6.27
CA THR A 9 -8.99 -4.52 -4.93
C THR A 9 -9.99 -3.66 -4.16
N PRO A 10 -11.27 -3.61 -4.55
CA PRO A 10 -12.26 -2.62 -4.08
C PRO A 10 -12.47 -2.64 -2.55
N ARG A 11 -12.18 -3.76 -1.88
CA ARG A 11 -12.24 -3.84 -0.41
C ARG A 11 -11.27 -2.88 0.28
N ILE A 12 -10.10 -2.60 -0.33
CA ILE A 12 -9.14 -1.64 0.22
C ILE A 12 -9.72 -0.23 0.12
N LEU A 13 -10.30 0.12 -1.02
CA LEU A 13 -10.95 1.43 -1.21
C LEU A 13 -12.06 1.65 -0.19
N LEU A 14 -12.98 0.69 -0.06
CA LEU A 14 -14.08 0.75 0.91
C LEU A 14 -13.58 0.85 2.35
N ALA A 15 -12.50 0.16 2.70
CA ALA A 15 -11.89 0.27 4.02
C ALA A 15 -11.34 1.66 4.28
N MET A 16 -10.63 2.25 3.31
CA MET A 16 -10.11 3.61 3.42
C MET A 16 -11.23 4.65 3.52
N GLU A 17 -12.31 4.51 2.75
CA GLU A 17 -13.50 5.39 2.87
C GLU A 17 -14.09 5.34 4.28
N ARG A 18 -14.21 4.15 4.88
CA ARG A 18 -14.69 3.98 6.25
C ARG A 18 -13.77 4.63 7.28
N ILE A 19 -12.45 4.50 7.11
CA ILE A 19 -11.45 5.11 7.99
C ILE A 19 -11.55 6.63 7.93
N PHE A 20 -11.56 7.23 6.75
CA PHE A 20 -11.70 8.67 6.59
C PHE A 20 -13.02 9.19 7.17
N LYS A 21 -14.12 8.51 6.92
CA LYS A 21 -15.41 8.86 7.51
C LYS A 21 -15.39 8.78 9.05
N ALA A 22 -14.76 7.75 9.61
CA ALA A 22 -14.66 7.57 11.06
C ALA A 22 -13.78 8.61 11.73
N SER A 23 -12.78 9.14 11.02
CA SER A 23 -11.88 10.20 11.52
C SER A 23 -12.39 11.62 11.24
N GLY A 24 -13.55 11.78 10.58
CA GLY A 24 -14.11 13.08 10.22
C GLY A 24 -13.33 13.79 9.10
N GLU A 25 -12.57 13.05 8.30
CA GLU A 25 -11.81 13.61 7.18
C GLU A 25 -12.69 13.85 5.96
N GLU A 26 -12.65 15.06 5.44
CA GLU A 26 -13.16 15.36 4.10
C GLU A 26 -12.11 14.99 3.05
N VAL A 27 -12.44 14.04 2.19
CA VAL A 27 -11.49 13.48 1.22
C VAL A 27 -12.02 13.65 -0.20
N TRP A 28 -11.21 14.27 -1.02
CA TRP A 28 -11.39 14.24 -2.47
C TRP A 28 -10.68 13.01 -3.07
N TRP A 29 -11.35 12.32 -3.97
CA TRP A 29 -10.83 11.14 -4.65
C TRP A 29 -10.42 11.47 -6.08
N ALA A 30 -9.12 11.50 -6.34
CA ALA A 30 -8.54 11.78 -7.65
C ALA A 30 -9.03 10.81 -8.75
N ASP A 31 -9.29 9.58 -8.36
CA ASP A 31 -9.75 8.50 -9.26
C ASP A 31 -11.12 8.79 -9.87
N LYS A 32 -11.97 9.57 -9.22
CA LYS A 32 -13.30 10.00 -9.73
C LYS A 32 -13.18 11.00 -10.88
N GLU A 33 -12.05 11.67 -11.03
CA GLU A 33 -11.76 12.63 -12.12
C GLU A 33 -10.65 12.13 -13.06
N GLY A 34 -10.41 10.81 -13.12
CA GLY A 34 -9.46 10.20 -14.05
C GLY A 34 -8.02 10.07 -13.54
N GLY A 35 -7.71 10.50 -12.32
CA GLY A 35 -6.41 10.31 -11.68
C GLY A 35 -6.19 8.86 -11.23
N VAL A 36 -6.21 7.90 -12.13
CA VAL A 36 -6.28 6.46 -11.80
C VAL A 36 -4.94 5.75 -11.76
N CYS A 37 -3.85 6.34 -12.24
CA CYS A 37 -2.52 5.71 -12.28
C CYS A 37 -1.42 6.73 -12.03
N CYS A 38 -0.37 6.31 -11.31
CA CYS A 38 0.82 7.14 -11.08
C CYS A 38 1.81 7.17 -12.27
N GLY A 39 1.56 6.43 -13.35
CA GLY A 39 2.42 6.39 -14.52
C GLY A 39 3.56 5.35 -14.49
N ARG A 40 3.83 4.72 -13.33
CA ARG A 40 4.93 3.75 -13.20
C ARG A 40 4.91 2.60 -14.21
N PRO A 41 3.76 1.95 -14.50
CA PRO A 41 3.71 0.88 -15.50
C PRO A 41 4.12 1.34 -16.89
N LEU A 42 3.67 2.52 -17.32
CA LEU A 42 4.03 3.11 -18.62
C LEU A 42 5.53 3.40 -18.71
N LYS A 43 6.10 3.97 -17.64
CA LYS A 43 7.55 4.22 -17.59
C LYS A 43 8.37 2.94 -17.69
N LEU A 44 7.95 1.88 -17.00
CA LEU A 44 8.64 0.58 -17.04
C LEU A 44 8.50 -0.15 -18.37
N SER A 45 7.43 0.09 -19.13
CA SER A 45 7.25 -0.45 -20.48
C SER A 45 7.94 0.38 -21.58
N GLY A 46 8.63 1.47 -21.22
CA GLY A 46 9.29 2.36 -22.16
C GLY A 46 8.41 3.47 -22.74
N GLU A 47 7.13 3.51 -22.35
CA GLU A 47 6.15 4.52 -22.78
C GLU A 47 6.33 5.85 -22.02
N THR A 48 7.52 6.44 -22.15
CA THR A 48 7.93 7.61 -21.32
C THR A 48 7.08 8.85 -21.58
N ASP A 49 6.67 9.10 -22.82
CA ASP A 49 5.82 10.26 -23.15
C ASP A 49 4.42 10.10 -22.61
N SER A 50 3.86 8.90 -22.68
CA SER A 50 2.57 8.57 -22.09
C SER A 50 2.61 8.69 -20.57
N ALA A 51 3.70 8.25 -19.93
CA ALA A 51 3.91 8.41 -18.49
C ALA A 51 3.97 9.89 -18.10
N ARG A 52 4.70 10.72 -18.86
CA ARG A 52 4.79 12.17 -18.61
C ARG A 52 3.44 12.85 -18.72
N LYS A 53 2.68 12.60 -19.79
CA LYS A 53 1.31 13.16 -19.96
C LYS A 53 0.41 12.80 -18.79
N MET A 54 0.50 11.57 -18.28
CA MET A 54 -0.25 11.13 -17.11
C MET A 54 0.18 11.86 -15.84
N MET A 55 1.48 12.06 -15.63
CA MET A 55 2.02 12.83 -14.51
C MET A 55 1.51 14.28 -14.56
N ASP A 56 1.62 14.94 -15.70
CA ASP A 56 1.17 16.33 -15.91
C ASP A 56 -0.35 16.46 -15.63
N TYR A 57 -1.12 15.49 -16.09
CA TYR A 57 -2.57 15.45 -15.82
C TYR A 57 -2.88 15.34 -14.32
N ASN A 58 -2.22 14.42 -13.62
CA ASN A 58 -2.40 14.26 -12.17
C ASN A 58 -1.97 15.52 -11.40
N ILE A 59 -0.84 16.14 -11.77
CA ILE A 59 -0.38 17.39 -11.15
C ILE A 59 -1.42 18.51 -11.35
N ALA A 60 -1.97 18.63 -12.55
CA ALA A 60 -3.01 19.60 -12.83
C ALA A 60 -4.28 19.38 -11.99
N LEU A 61 -4.69 18.12 -11.81
CA LEU A 61 -5.79 17.76 -10.91
C LEU A 61 -5.51 18.14 -9.46
N PHE A 62 -4.33 17.82 -8.95
CA PHE A 62 -3.95 18.11 -7.55
C PHE A 62 -3.93 19.63 -7.31
N ARG A 63 -3.42 20.41 -8.25
CA ARG A 63 -3.44 21.89 -8.19
C ARG A 63 -4.86 22.47 -8.28
N LYS A 64 -5.70 21.95 -9.19
CA LYS A 64 -7.11 22.34 -9.33
C LYS A 64 -7.86 22.21 -8.01
N HIS A 65 -7.64 21.12 -7.29
CA HIS A 65 -8.30 20.83 -6.02
C HIS A 65 -7.57 21.39 -4.81
N ARG A 66 -6.44 22.10 -5.00
CA ARG A 66 -5.67 22.76 -3.94
C ARG A 66 -5.36 21.82 -2.76
N ILE A 67 -5.06 20.55 -3.07
CA ILE A 67 -4.75 19.59 -2.02
C ILE A 67 -3.44 19.97 -1.34
N THR A 68 -3.36 19.73 -0.03
CA THR A 68 -2.15 19.91 0.78
C THR A 68 -1.55 18.57 1.21
N THR A 69 -2.36 17.51 1.19
CA THR A 69 -1.93 16.16 1.56
C THR A 69 -2.44 15.15 0.53
N LEU A 70 -1.53 14.35 -0.01
CA LEU A 70 -1.83 13.25 -0.94
C LEU A 70 -1.60 11.92 -0.23
N VAL A 71 -2.67 11.16 -0.01
CA VAL A 71 -2.60 9.83 0.61
C VAL A 71 -2.78 8.75 -0.43
N THR A 72 -1.92 7.73 -0.43
CA THR A 72 -2.05 6.56 -1.30
C THR A 72 -1.87 5.24 -0.55
N SER A 73 -2.57 4.19 -1.00
CA SER A 73 -2.46 2.84 -0.43
C SER A 73 -1.41 1.96 -1.13
N CYS A 74 -0.78 2.47 -2.19
CA CYS A 74 0.20 1.73 -2.96
C CYS A 74 1.62 2.28 -2.74
N PRO A 75 2.56 1.48 -2.21
CA PRO A 75 3.94 1.91 -2.00
C PRO A 75 4.65 2.37 -3.28
N ILE A 76 4.33 1.76 -4.42
CA ILE A 76 4.88 2.17 -5.72
C ILE A 76 4.39 3.58 -6.07
N CYS A 77 3.10 3.86 -5.89
CA CYS A 77 2.56 5.21 -6.12
C CYS A 77 3.19 6.23 -5.17
N LEU A 78 3.34 5.89 -3.88
CA LEU A 78 4.02 6.72 -2.89
C LEU A 78 5.40 7.15 -3.38
N LYS A 79 6.22 6.19 -3.77
CA LYS A 79 7.58 6.42 -4.24
C LYS A 79 7.60 7.32 -5.48
N VAL A 80 6.76 7.02 -6.48
CA VAL A 80 6.66 7.82 -7.70
C VAL A 80 6.23 9.25 -7.41
N PHE A 81 5.25 9.47 -6.54
CA PHE A 81 4.81 10.80 -6.16
C PHE A 81 5.87 11.58 -5.39
N ARG A 82 6.65 10.93 -4.52
CA ARG A 82 7.72 11.58 -3.75
C ARG A 82 8.95 11.90 -4.59
N GLU A 83 9.34 11.01 -5.50
CA GLU A 83 10.62 11.09 -6.20
C GLU A 83 10.50 11.71 -7.61
N GLU A 84 9.34 11.60 -8.27
CA GLU A 84 9.23 11.92 -9.69
C GLU A 84 8.25 13.06 -10.00
N TYR A 85 7.27 13.35 -9.13
CA TYR A 85 6.20 14.31 -9.42
C TYR A 85 6.53 15.76 -9.05
N HIS A 86 7.56 16.00 -8.25
CA HIS A 86 7.93 17.35 -7.78
C HIS A 86 6.72 18.16 -7.25
N LEU A 87 5.99 17.58 -6.28
CA LEU A 87 4.77 18.13 -5.71
C LEU A 87 5.08 19.17 -4.62
N GLU A 88 5.50 20.38 -5.02
CA GLU A 88 5.79 21.46 -4.09
C GLU A 88 4.53 21.84 -3.29
N GLY A 89 4.66 21.93 -1.97
CA GLY A 89 3.58 22.31 -1.05
C GLY A 89 2.55 21.19 -0.80
N ILE A 90 2.74 19.98 -1.35
CA ILE A 90 1.88 18.82 -1.12
C ILE A 90 2.65 17.76 -0.35
N GLU A 91 2.21 17.45 0.85
CA GLU A 91 2.74 16.33 1.61
C GLU A 91 2.24 14.99 1.04
N VAL A 92 3.15 14.06 0.73
CA VAL A 92 2.78 12.75 0.17
C VAL A 92 2.98 11.68 1.22
N LEU A 93 1.91 10.96 1.56
CA LEU A 93 1.89 9.96 2.62
C LEU A 93 1.37 8.61 2.12
N HIS A 94 1.97 7.56 2.65
CA HIS A 94 1.36 6.25 2.62
C HIS A 94 0.18 6.19 3.60
N HIS A 95 -0.85 5.40 3.30
CA HIS A 95 -2.01 5.30 4.17
C HIS A 95 -1.67 4.89 5.61
N SER A 96 -0.62 4.08 5.82
CA SER A 96 -0.18 3.70 7.16
C SER A 96 0.42 4.87 7.95
N GLU A 97 1.15 5.78 7.29
CA GLU A 97 1.66 7.01 7.91
C GLU A 97 0.49 7.92 8.31
N TYR A 98 -0.48 8.07 7.40
CA TYR A 98 -1.63 8.92 7.64
C TYR A 98 -2.56 8.37 8.73
N MET A 99 -2.85 7.06 8.71
CA MET A 99 -3.62 6.40 9.78
C MET A 99 -2.95 6.56 11.15
N LEU A 100 -1.63 6.36 11.21
CA LEU A 100 -0.89 6.55 12.46
C LEU A 100 -0.99 7.99 12.97
N ARG A 101 -0.92 8.98 12.09
CA ARG A 101 -1.16 10.39 12.44
C ARG A 101 -2.55 10.57 13.04
N LEU A 102 -3.59 10.07 12.38
CA LEU A 102 -4.98 10.16 12.87
C LEU A 102 -5.17 9.50 14.25
N ILE A 103 -4.48 8.37 14.50
CA ILE A 103 -4.49 7.69 15.79
C ILE A 103 -3.82 8.56 16.86
N ARG A 104 -2.63 9.09 16.57
CA ARG A 104 -1.85 9.92 17.51
C ARG A 104 -2.56 11.24 17.84
N ASP A 105 -3.26 11.81 16.87
CA ASP A 105 -4.07 13.03 17.02
C ASP A 105 -5.42 12.77 17.71
N GLY A 106 -5.74 11.51 18.08
CA GLY A 106 -7.01 11.12 18.69
C GLY A 106 -8.22 11.21 17.75
N ARG A 107 -8.00 11.43 16.47
CA ARG A 107 -9.05 11.57 15.44
C ARG A 107 -9.55 10.22 14.91
N LEU A 108 -8.78 9.15 15.07
CA LEU A 108 -9.19 7.78 14.80
C LEU A 108 -9.08 6.97 16.08
N GLN A 109 -10.23 6.74 16.72
CA GLN A 109 -10.31 5.94 17.95
C GLN A 109 -10.45 4.46 17.58
N LEU A 110 -9.52 3.65 18.06
CA LEU A 110 -9.47 2.21 17.81
C LEU A 110 -9.66 1.45 19.13
N ARG A 111 -10.24 0.25 19.03
CA ARG A 111 -10.32 -0.70 20.15
C ARG A 111 -9.28 -1.79 19.92
N ARG A 112 -8.35 -1.89 20.85
CA ARG A 112 -7.38 -2.99 20.84
C ARG A 112 -8.06 -4.28 21.31
N GLY A 113 -7.99 -5.33 20.47
CA GLY A 113 -8.49 -6.66 20.76
C GLY A 113 -7.37 -7.66 21.05
N ALA A 114 -7.76 -8.93 21.27
CA ALA A 114 -6.82 -10.05 21.44
C ALA A 114 -6.44 -10.71 20.08
N GLN A 115 -6.90 -10.18 18.96
CA GLN A 115 -6.59 -10.71 17.64
C GLN A 115 -5.10 -10.60 17.36
N THR A 116 -4.52 -11.67 16.81
CA THR A 116 -3.12 -11.74 16.45
C THR A 116 -2.92 -11.50 14.95
N PHE A 117 -1.91 -10.72 14.64
CA PHE A 117 -1.52 -10.34 13.28
C PHE A 117 -0.07 -10.67 13.02
N THR A 118 0.26 -11.05 11.80
CA THR A 118 1.64 -11.01 11.31
C THR A 118 1.73 -10.06 10.14
N TYR A 119 2.86 -9.37 10.00
CA TYR A 119 3.02 -8.32 9.01
C TYR A 119 4.03 -8.69 7.93
N HIS A 120 3.61 -8.63 6.67
CA HIS A 120 4.50 -8.72 5.52
C HIS A 120 4.97 -7.32 5.12
N ASP A 121 6.27 -7.07 5.18
CA ASP A 121 6.87 -5.81 4.73
C ASP A 121 6.90 -5.72 3.19
N PRO A 122 6.13 -4.83 2.56
CA PRO A 122 6.23 -4.63 1.12
C PRO A 122 7.59 -4.03 0.75
N CYS A 123 8.24 -4.58 -0.27
CA CYS A 123 9.59 -4.16 -0.64
C CYS A 123 9.71 -2.67 -0.97
N GLU A 124 8.74 -2.10 -1.68
CA GLU A 124 8.74 -0.68 -2.04
C GLU A 124 8.39 0.25 -0.87
N LEU A 125 7.65 -0.25 0.15
CA LEU A 125 7.38 0.52 1.36
C LEU A 125 8.59 0.51 2.30
N GLY A 126 9.09 -0.70 2.62
CA GLY A 126 10.22 -0.88 3.52
C GLY A 126 11.54 -0.48 2.86
N ARG A 127 12.09 -1.33 1.99
CA ARG A 127 13.39 -1.07 1.34
C ARG A 127 13.37 0.17 0.45
N GLY A 128 12.27 0.40 -0.27
CA GLY A 128 12.14 1.50 -1.22
C GLY A 128 11.91 2.86 -0.56
N SER A 129 11.13 2.93 0.52
CA SER A 129 10.70 4.19 1.14
C SER A 129 11.08 4.32 2.61
N ARG A 130 11.75 3.33 3.21
CA ARG A 130 12.20 3.28 4.61
C ARG A 130 11.05 3.41 5.63
N ILE A 131 9.85 2.97 5.28
CA ILE A 131 8.66 2.98 6.13
C ILE A 131 8.45 1.58 6.68
N TYR A 132 8.83 1.35 7.94
CA TYR A 132 8.77 0.06 8.63
C TYR A 132 7.91 0.10 9.89
N ASP A 133 7.98 1.17 10.66
CA ASP A 133 7.37 1.25 11.99
C ASP A 133 5.90 1.65 11.93
N GLN A 134 5.54 2.59 11.06
CA GLN A 134 4.18 3.12 10.97
C GLN A 134 3.10 2.04 10.73
N PRO A 135 3.29 1.06 9.81
CA PRO A 135 2.32 -0.03 9.67
C PRO A 135 2.21 -0.89 10.94
N ARG A 136 3.33 -1.11 11.64
CA ARG A 136 3.39 -1.89 12.87
C ARG A 136 2.61 -1.22 14.00
N GLU A 137 2.87 0.05 14.23
CA GLU A 137 2.16 0.84 15.26
C GLU A 137 0.64 0.86 15.00
N VAL A 138 0.21 0.94 13.72
CA VAL A 138 -1.21 0.84 13.37
C VAL A 138 -1.79 -0.55 13.71
N ILE A 139 -1.05 -1.62 13.46
CA ILE A 139 -1.47 -2.99 13.81
C ILE A 139 -1.55 -3.16 15.32
N GLU A 140 -0.55 -2.69 16.05
CA GLU A 140 -0.48 -2.78 17.52
C GLU A 140 -1.58 -1.97 18.21
N ALA A 141 -2.09 -0.93 17.56
CA ALA A 141 -3.24 -0.18 18.05
C ALA A 141 -4.56 -0.98 18.02
N VAL A 142 -4.63 -2.07 17.23
CA VAL A 142 -5.86 -2.89 17.09
C VAL A 142 -5.70 -4.32 17.63
N GLY A 143 -4.47 -4.82 17.83
CA GLY A 143 -4.26 -6.19 18.31
C GLY A 143 -2.81 -6.49 18.69
N VAL A 144 -2.39 -7.73 18.52
CA VAL A 144 -1.06 -8.24 18.86
C VAL A 144 -0.30 -8.56 17.59
N LEU A 145 0.86 -7.93 17.40
CA LEU A 145 1.75 -8.21 16.28
C LEU A 145 2.69 -9.37 16.63
N LEU A 146 2.75 -10.38 15.76
CA LEU A 146 3.71 -11.48 15.80
C LEU A 146 4.62 -11.36 14.58
N GLU A 147 5.86 -10.96 14.79
CA GLU A 147 6.83 -10.76 13.70
C GLU A 147 7.29 -12.09 13.09
N PRO A 148 7.42 -12.17 11.76
CA PRO A 148 8.03 -13.31 11.09
C PRO A 148 9.55 -13.32 11.31
N ALA A 149 10.21 -14.45 11.00
CA ALA A 149 11.65 -14.58 11.14
C ALA A 149 12.41 -13.60 10.22
N GLN A 150 11.90 -13.37 9.01
CA GLN A 150 12.44 -12.38 8.06
C GLN A 150 11.52 -11.17 7.98
N THR A 151 11.95 -10.10 8.61
CA THR A 151 11.17 -8.86 8.75
C THR A 151 11.98 -7.65 8.31
N ARG A 152 11.32 -6.53 8.09
CA ARG A 152 11.93 -5.24 7.69
C ARG A 152 12.73 -5.36 6.39
N GLU A 153 14.01 -4.98 6.39
CA GLU A 153 14.89 -5.06 5.23
C GLU A 153 15.15 -6.49 4.75
N HIS A 154 15.03 -7.47 5.64
CA HIS A 154 15.24 -8.89 5.34
C HIS A 154 13.97 -9.61 4.86
N ALA A 155 12.83 -8.92 4.87
CA ALA A 155 11.56 -9.51 4.45
C ALA A 155 11.62 -10.06 3.01
N LEU A 156 11.06 -11.24 2.81
CA LEU A 156 10.93 -11.87 1.49
C LEU A 156 10.04 -11.02 0.59
N CYS A 157 10.39 -10.93 -0.69
CA CYS A 157 9.53 -10.28 -1.67
C CYS A 157 8.40 -11.23 -2.10
N CYS A 158 7.17 -10.69 -2.20
CA CYS A 158 6.01 -11.45 -2.65
C CYS A 158 6.08 -11.89 -4.13
N GLY A 159 7.08 -11.42 -4.89
CA GLY A 159 7.28 -11.73 -6.29
C GLY A 159 6.35 -10.99 -7.26
N SER A 160 5.41 -10.20 -6.75
CA SER A 160 4.49 -9.44 -7.59
C SER A 160 4.99 -8.02 -7.79
N SER A 161 5.04 -7.59 -9.05
CA SER A 161 5.32 -6.20 -9.42
C SER A 161 4.49 -5.84 -10.63
N VAL A 162 4.08 -4.57 -10.72
CA VAL A 162 3.47 -4.05 -11.95
C VAL A 162 4.55 -4.05 -13.03
N ALA A 163 4.24 -4.61 -14.18
CA ALA A 163 5.18 -4.76 -15.31
C ALA A 163 6.41 -5.66 -15.04
N ASN A 164 6.34 -6.57 -14.07
CA ASN A 164 7.38 -7.60 -13.95
C ASN A 164 7.15 -8.73 -14.95
N THR A 165 7.81 -8.63 -16.09
CA THR A 165 7.78 -9.65 -17.13
C THR A 165 8.98 -10.61 -17.07
N ALA A 166 9.91 -10.37 -16.13
CA ALA A 166 11.15 -11.15 -16.02
C ALA A 166 10.97 -12.54 -15.39
N ILE A 167 9.86 -12.76 -14.69
CA ILE A 167 9.54 -14.04 -14.06
C ILE A 167 8.15 -14.53 -14.45
N SER A 168 8.03 -15.84 -14.67
CA SER A 168 6.77 -16.47 -15.06
C SER A 168 5.75 -16.49 -13.90
N ASP A 169 4.46 -16.67 -14.22
CA ASP A 169 3.40 -16.82 -13.20
C ASP A 169 3.68 -17.96 -12.22
N ALA A 170 4.26 -19.07 -12.70
CA ALA A 170 4.66 -20.19 -11.85
C ALA A 170 5.75 -19.81 -10.86
N GLN A 171 6.71 -18.97 -11.27
CA GLN A 171 7.76 -18.44 -10.39
C GLN A 171 7.17 -17.46 -9.37
N GLN A 172 6.28 -16.55 -9.80
CA GLN A 172 5.58 -15.63 -8.90
C GLN A 172 4.79 -16.40 -7.84
N LEU A 173 4.07 -17.45 -8.25
CA LEU A 173 3.31 -18.28 -7.31
C LEU A 173 4.20 -19.02 -6.31
N ARG A 174 5.37 -19.51 -6.73
CA ARG A 174 6.34 -20.12 -5.81
C ARG A 174 6.83 -19.13 -4.76
N LEU A 175 7.17 -17.90 -5.18
CA LEU A 175 7.58 -16.83 -4.26
C LEU A 175 6.45 -16.48 -3.28
N ALA A 176 5.24 -16.30 -3.79
CA ALA A 176 4.08 -16.00 -2.96
C ALA A 176 3.80 -17.10 -1.92
N ARG A 177 3.95 -18.38 -2.29
CA ARG A 177 3.81 -19.52 -1.36
C ARG A 177 4.90 -19.53 -0.30
N SER A 178 6.15 -19.20 -0.67
CA SER A 178 7.25 -19.11 0.30
C SER A 178 6.99 -18.03 1.35
N VAL A 179 6.55 -16.86 0.92
CA VAL A 179 6.15 -15.77 1.81
C VAL A 179 4.97 -16.18 2.70
N ALA A 180 3.91 -16.75 2.13
CA ALA A 180 2.75 -17.18 2.90
C ALA A 180 3.10 -18.25 3.94
N LYS A 181 4.01 -19.18 3.60
CA LYS A 181 4.52 -20.22 4.53
C LYS A 181 5.25 -19.58 5.72
N GLU A 182 6.15 -18.64 5.45
CA GLU A 182 6.91 -17.95 6.50
C GLU A 182 6.02 -17.15 7.44
N LEU A 183 5.11 -16.35 6.87
CA LEU A 183 4.16 -15.56 7.65
C LEU A 183 3.23 -16.46 8.49
N SER A 184 2.77 -17.58 7.93
CA SER A 184 1.93 -18.55 8.65
C SER A 184 2.68 -19.25 9.79
N ALA A 185 4.00 -19.35 9.73
CA ALA A 185 4.82 -19.97 10.80
C ALA A 185 4.80 -19.16 12.11
N THR A 186 4.39 -17.90 12.08
CA THR A 186 4.20 -17.08 13.30
C THR A 186 3.03 -17.55 14.17
N GLY A 187 2.10 -18.32 13.62
CA GLY A 187 0.86 -18.73 14.31
C GLY A 187 -0.17 -17.60 14.44
N ALA A 188 0.03 -16.44 13.80
CA ALA A 188 -0.93 -15.35 13.79
C ALA A 188 -2.22 -15.74 13.06
N GLY A 189 -3.36 -15.27 13.56
CA GLY A 189 -4.68 -15.50 12.96
C GLY A 189 -4.89 -14.76 11.64
N THR A 190 -4.17 -13.66 11.39
CA THR A 190 -4.35 -12.83 10.19
C THR A 190 -3.01 -12.34 9.65
N ILE A 191 -2.81 -12.49 8.34
CA ILE A 191 -1.68 -11.89 7.63
C ILE A 191 -2.08 -10.48 7.18
N VAL A 192 -1.26 -9.48 7.49
CA VAL A 192 -1.45 -8.08 7.10
C VAL A 192 -0.32 -7.63 6.18
N THR A 193 -0.65 -6.85 5.18
CA THR A 193 0.34 -6.16 4.34
C THR A 193 -0.17 -4.80 3.90
N ALA A 194 0.73 -3.86 3.74
CA ALA A 194 0.43 -2.48 3.37
C ALA A 194 0.64 -2.21 1.86
N CYS A 195 0.35 -3.19 1.01
CA CYS A 195 0.46 -3.08 -0.45
C CYS A 195 -0.62 -3.91 -1.14
N PRO A 196 -1.40 -3.34 -2.09
CA PRO A 196 -2.44 -4.07 -2.81
C PRO A 196 -1.91 -5.28 -3.58
N LEU A 197 -0.74 -5.15 -4.21
CA LEU A 197 -0.08 -6.25 -4.93
C LEU A 197 0.34 -7.38 -3.99
N CYS A 198 0.96 -7.04 -2.85
CA CYS A 198 1.34 -8.03 -1.85
C CYS A 198 0.12 -8.73 -1.27
N LYS A 199 -0.99 -8.02 -1.06
CA LYS A 199 -2.25 -8.62 -0.62
C LYS A 199 -2.75 -9.68 -1.60
N THR A 200 -2.79 -9.36 -2.90
CA THR A 200 -3.19 -10.31 -3.95
C THR A 200 -2.22 -11.50 -4.01
N ALA A 201 -0.92 -11.26 -3.92
CA ALA A 201 0.09 -12.32 -3.92
C ALA A 201 -0.06 -13.25 -2.71
N SER A 202 -0.22 -12.69 -1.52
CA SER A 202 -0.40 -13.48 -0.29
C SER A 202 -1.67 -14.34 -0.35
N ALA A 203 -2.78 -13.79 -0.87
CA ALA A 203 -4.00 -14.56 -1.07
C ALA A 203 -3.81 -15.74 -2.04
N ARG A 204 -3.06 -15.53 -3.15
CA ARG A 204 -2.71 -16.61 -4.10
C ARG A 204 -1.77 -17.64 -3.47
N GLY A 205 -0.80 -17.21 -2.68
CA GLY A 205 0.17 -18.07 -2.00
C GLY A 205 -0.45 -18.92 -0.89
N ALA A 206 -1.41 -18.36 -0.19
CA ALA A 206 -2.15 -19.00 0.90
C ALA A 206 -3.43 -19.73 0.43
N ALA A 207 -3.62 -19.98 -0.87
CA ALA A 207 -4.81 -20.64 -1.40
C ALA A 207 -5.12 -21.94 -0.64
N GLY A 208 -6.24 -21.93 0.14
CA GLY A 208 -6.60 -22.96 1.09
C GLY A 208 -6.50 -22.55 2.57
N ARG A 209 -6.04 -21.30 2.88
CA ARG A 209 -6.04 -20.68 4.23
C ARG A 209 -6.63 -19.29 4.14
N GLU A 210 -7.32 -18.82 5.18
CA GLU A 210 -7.83 -17.45 5.24
C GLU A 210 -6.68 -16.44 5.27
N VAL A 211 -6.74 -15.45 4.35
CA VAL A 211 -5.82 -14.30 4.24
C VAL A 211 -6.64 -13.02 4.37
#